data_a340980bda3fb568d54a4948fed41a49
#
_entry.id   a340980bda3fb568d54a4948fed41a49
#
_cell.length_a   1.000
_cell.length_b   1.000
_cell.length_c   1.000
_cell.angle_alpha   90.00
_cell.angle_beta   90.00
_cell.angle_gamma   90.00
#
_symmetry.space_group_name_H-M   'P 1'
#
loop_
_entity.id
_entity.type
_entity.pdbx_description
1 polymer ?
#
loop_
_entity_poly.entity_id
_entity_poly.type
_entity_poly.pdbx_seq_one_letter_code
_entity_poly.pdbx_strand_id
1 'polypeptide(L)'
;MATIVKRRDRFCVVYMYTDSKGARKQKWETYKTQAEAKVRLKEIEYKEQIGTFVVPQCKTLDDLLREYVSLYGKSTWALSTYSSNVSLINNYISPIIGSMKLKDITPRVLEKYYARLLKTKPVNNPVTGKPKGEFVGTSTVRDVHKLLRNCFGQAVKWEILEKNPALHATVPKHKKQKREIWTAPELFHATAVCEDARLRMCINMAFACSLRAGELLGLTWDCVDISEEAINTGYASITVNKELQRVTKDALKVLDNKDVFYVFPAKNSRTTTVLVLKTPKTDGSSRKVFLPKTVAEMLIAWKKEQDYAKEALGSEYQDYNLVICGATGFPVESSTIESDLKKLIRKHDLPDVVFHSLRHSSITYKLKLNGGDVKAVQGDSGHSQTSMVTDVYSHILDDDRRMNAQLFEEEFYSNRNFEGGEASDDTQDAEKQPSDLAALAKLLTNPETADLLKQLMTAMGK
;
A
#
# COMPACT_ATOMS: atom_id res chain seq x y z
N MET A 1 -41.94 -20.71 20.93
CA MET A 1 -42.33 -19.93 22.13
C MET A 1 -41.24 -20.10 23.19
N ALA A 2 -40.80 -18.99 23.75
CA ALA A 2 -39.87 -18.99 24.88
C ALA A 2 -40.63 -19.09 26.20
N THR A 3 -40.08 -19.74 27.24
CA THR A 3 -40.73 -19.90 28.55
C THR A 3 -39.73 -19.72 29.69
N ILE A 4 -40.18 -19.33 30.88
CA ILE A 4 -39.35 -19.26 32.08
C ILE A 4 -39.60 -20.49 32.94
N VAL A 5 -38.51 -21.20 33.30
CA VAL A 5 -38.54 -22.36 34.18
C VAL A 5 -37.69 -22.05 35.42
N LYS A 6 -38.28 -22.22 36.63
CA LYS A 6 -37.55 -22.12 37.89
C LYS A 6 -36.79 -23.41 38.15
N ARG A 7 -35.46 -23.36 38.34
CA ARG A 7 -34.62 -24.51 38.62
C ARG A 7 -33.75 -24.23 39.86
N ARG A 8 -34.06 -24.83 40.96
CA ARG A 8 -33.46 -24.54 42.28
C ARG A 8 -33.62 -23.03 42.60
N ASP A 9 -32.56 -22.32 42.91
CA ASP A 9 -32.54 -20.89 43.23
C ASP A 9 -32.33 -19.95 42.03
N ARG A 10 -32.53 -20.47 40.80
CA ARG A 10 -32.29 -19.68 39.55
C ARG A 10 -33.49 -19.80 38.61
N PHE A 11 -33.61 -18.79 37.72
CA PHE A 11 -34.63 -18.70 36.71
C PHE A 11 -34.00 -18.93 35.34
N CYS A 12 -34.54 -19.90 34.57
CA CYS A 12 -34.04 -20.20 33.23
C CYS A 12 -35.06 -19.78 32.17
N VAL A 13 -34.59 -19.02 31.17
CA VAL A 13 -35.38 -18.78 29.94
C VAL A 13 -35.02 -19.91 28.97
N VAL A 14 -36.06 -20.63 28.53
CA VAL A 14 -35.91 -21.79 27.65
C VAL A 14 -36.61 -21.50 26.33
N TYR A 15 -35.93 -21.67 25.24
CA TYR A 15 -36.46 -21.44 23.90
C TYR A 15 -35.83 -22.38 22.85
N MET A 16 -36.59 -22.56 21.75
CA MET A 16 -36.11 -23.37 20.62
C MET A 16 -35.48 -22.45 19.60
N TYR A 17 -34.40 -22.93 18.96
CA TYR A 17 -33.73 -22.27 17.82
C TYR A 17 -33.33 -23.29 16.77
N THR A 18 -33.15 -22.84 15.54
CA THR A 18 -32.63 -23.67 14.44
C THR A 18 -31.14 -23.40 14.31
N ASP A 19 -30.31 -24.44 14.33
CA ASP A 19 -28.87 -24.31 14.12
C ASP A 19 -28.52 -24.13 12.63
N SER A 20 -27.22 -23.90 12.33
CA SER A 20 -26.72 -23.72 10.96
C SER A 20 -26.91 -24.94 10.05
N LYS A 21 -27.23 -26.11 10.61
CA LYS A 21 -27.51 -27.35 9.88
C LYS A 21 -29.01 -27.60 9.69
N GLY A 22 -29.87 -26.62 10.08
CA GLY A 22 -31.32 -26.75 9.99
C GLY A 22 -31.93 -27.58 11.12
N ALA A 23 -31.17 -28.03 12.11
CA ALA A 23 -31.69 -28.85 13.23
C ALA A 23 -32.26 -27.92 14.32
N ARG A 24 -33.49 -28.26 14.80
CA ARG A 24 -34.09 -27.60 15.94
C ARG A 24 -33.43 -28.01 17.24
N LYS A 25 -32.92 -27.05 18.01
CA LYS A 25 -32.27 -27.24 19.31
C LYS A 25 -32.89 -26.36 20.37
N GLN A 26 -32.80 -26.83 21.62
CA GLN A 26 -33.28 -26.12 22.80
C GLN A 26 -32.13 -25.40 23.48
N LYS A 27 -32.30 -24.11 23.84
CA LYS A 27 -31.32 -23.32 24.58
C LYS A 27 -31.89 -22.91 25.94
N TRP A 28 -31.01 -22.95 26.93
CA TRP A 28 -31.28 -22.61 28.32
C TRP A 28 -30.39 -21.44 28.73
N GLU A 29 -30.98 -20.29 29.10
CA GLU A 29 -30.24 -19.14 29.64
C GLU A 29 -30.63 -18.95 31.10
N THR A 30 -29.65 -18.96 32.01
CA THR A 30 -29.87 -18.96 33.47
C THR A 30 -29.61 -17.57 34.04
N TYR A 31 -30.56 -17.07 34.83
CA TYR A 31 -30.56 -15.77 35.49
C TYR A 31 -30.67 -15.90 36.99
N LYS A 32 -30.15 -14.90 37.75
CA LYS A 32 -30.22 -14.90 39.20
C LYS A 32 -31.59 -14.51 39.72
N THR A 33 -32.26 -13.60 39.04
CA THR A 33 -33.58 -13.09 39.45
C THR A 33 -34.67 -13.38 38.40
N GLN A 34 -35.91 -13.46 38.84
CA GLN A 34 -37.03 -13.62 37.94
C GLN A 34 -37.25 -12.36 37.06
N ALA A 35 -36.90 -11.18 37.57
CA ALA A 35 -36.99 -9.94 36.81
C ALA A 35 -36.09 -9.96 35.59
N GLU A 36 -34.82 -10.37 35.75
CA GLU A 36 -33.85 -10.53 34.64
C GLU A 36 -34.37 -11.54 33.58
N ALA A 37 -34.89 -12.68 34.05
CA ALA A 37 -35.44 -13.69 33.15
C ALA A 37 -36.68 -13.16 32.38
N LYS A 38 -37.57 -12.37 33.00
CA LYS A 38 -38.72 -11.74 32.34
C LYS A 38 -38.32 -10.71 31.31
N VAL A 39 -37.31 -9.91 31.59
CA VAL A 39 -36.78 -8.94 30.62
C VAL A 39 -36.23 -9.68 29.38
N ARG A 40 -35.46 -10.76 29.58
CA ARG A 40 -34.92 -11.57 28.48
C ARG A 40 -36.05 -12.29 27.71
N LEU A 41 -37.04 -12.79 28.36
CA LEU A 41 -38.18 -13.42 27.70
C LEU A 41 -38.89 -12.44 26.76
N LYS A 42 -39.20 -11.24 27.22
CA LYS A 42 -39.82 -10.20 26.40
C LYS A 42 -38.97 -9.77 25.23
N GLU A 43 -37.64 -9.70 25.42
CA GLU A 43 -36.72 -9.42 24.34
C GLU A 43 -36.74 -10.50 23.25
N ILE A 44 -36.75 -11.79 23.66
CA ILE A 44 -36.84 -12.91 22.72
C ILE A 44 -38.19 -12.87 21.97
N GLU A 45 -39.29 -12.70 22.66
CA GLU A 45 -40.63 -12.62 22.07
C GLU A 45 -40.76 -11.47 21.09
N TYR A 46 -40.22 -10.28 21.43
CA TYR A 46 -40.20 -9.13 20.54
C TYR A 46 -39.35 -9.41 19.28
N LYS A 47 -38.16 -9.98 19.43
CA LYS A 47 -37.26 -10.34 18.29
C LYS A 47 -37.88 -11.46 17.44
N GLU A 48 -38.57 -12.43 18.03
CA GLU A 48 -39.35 -13.45 17.30
C GLU A 48 -40.49 -12.81 16.48
N GLN A 49 -41.21 -11.84 17.05
CA GLN A 49 -42.27 -11.14 16.35
C GLN A 49 -41.83 -10.34 15.14
N ILE A 50 -40.68 -9.65 15.23
CA ILE A 50 -40.11 -8.87 14.13
C ILE A 50 -39.22 -9.69 13.20
N GLY A 51 -39.10 -11.02 13.41
CA GLY A 51 -38.32 -11.94 12.58
C GLY A 51 -36.80 -11.76 12.67
N THR A 52 -36.30 -11.05 13.70
CA THR A 52 -34.85 -10.77 13.87
C THR A 52 -34.22 -11.61 14.98
N PHE A 53 -34.91 -12.66 15.46
CA PHE A 53 -34.37 -13.52 16.51
C PHE A 53 -33.33 -14.49 15.96
N VAL A 54 -32.07 -14.18 16.16
CA VAL A 54 -30.93 -15.06 15.85
C VAL A 54 -30.23 -15.46 17.16
N VAL A 55 -29.99 -16.75 17.33
CA VAL A 55 -29.20 -17.24 18.48
C VAL A 55 -27.72 -17.22 18.05
N PRO A 56 -26.89 -16.34 18.59
CA PRO A 56 -25.47 -16.30 18.24
C PRO A 56 -24.81 -17.64 18.59
N GLN A 57 -24.20 -18.29 17.61
CA GLN A 57 -23.39 -19.50 17.82
C GLN A 57 -22.05 -19.14 18.47
N CYS A 58 -21.51 -17.97 18.12
CA CYS A 58 -20.31 -17.41 18.73
C CYS A 58 -20.62 -16.82 20.10
N LYS A 59 -19.98 -17.36 21.14
CA LYS A 59 -20.11 -16.87 22.52
C LYS A 59 -18.98 -15.93 22.91
N THR A 60 -17.77 -16.21 22.45
CA THR A 60 -16.54 -15.50 22.78
C THR A 60 -15.98 -14.79 21.54
N LEU A 61 -15.05 -13.85 21.76
CA LEU A 61 -14.34 -13.21 20.67
C LEU A 61 -13.53 -14.21 19.84
N ASP A 62 -12.92 -15.22 20.48
CA ASP A 62 -12.16 -16.25 19.75
C ASP A 62 -13.07 -17.10 18.85
N ASP A 63 -14.30 -17.37 19.25
CA ASP A 63 -15.27 -18.07 18.39
C ASP A 63 -15.55 -17.23 17.15
N LEU A 64 -15.83 -15.93 17.33
CA LEU A 64 -16.08 -15.00 16.23
C LEU A 64 -14.87 -14.84 15.32
N LEU A 65 -13.67 -14.71 15.88
CA LEU A 65 -12.44 -14.55 15.09
C LEU A 65 -12.15 -15.79 14.25
N ARG A 66 -12.35 -17.00 14.79
CA ARG A 66 -12.21 -18.25 14.04
C ARG A 66 -13.18 -18.32 12.87
N GLU A 67 -14.45 -17.98 13.11
CA GLU A 67 -15.46 -17.95 12.06
C GLU A 67 -15.16 -16.88 11.02
N TYR A 68 -14.73 -15.68 11.45
CA TYR A 68 -14.34 -14.58 10.58
C TYR A 68 -13.14 -14.95 9.68
N VAL A 69 -12.11 -15.62 10.21
CA VAL A 69 -10.97 -16.09 9.41
C VAL A 69 -11.41 -17.18 8.43
N SER A 70 -12.24 -18.14 8.88
CA SER A 70 -12.60 -19.30 8.06
C SER A 70 -13.58 -18.98 6.92
N LEU A 71 -14.54 -18.10 7.14
CA LEU A 71 -15.57 -17.74 6.15
C LEU A 71 -15.18 -16.51 5.34
N TYR A 72 -14.91 -15.40 6.03
CA TYR A 72 -14.60 -14.12 5.38
C TYR A 72 -13.13 -14.04 4.93
N GLY A 73 -12.21 -14.44 5.81
CA GLY A 73 -10.78 -14.34 5.54
C GLY A 73 -10.34 -15.19 4.35
N LYS A 74 -10.80 -16.43 4.25
CA LYS A 74 -10.48 -17.34 3.13
C LYS A 74 -10.94 -16.79 1.78
N SER A 75 -12.10 -16.18 1.72
CA SER A 75 -12.68 -15.69 0.44
C SER A 75 -12.10 -14.35 0.01
N THR A 76 -11.81 -13.44 0.97
CA THR A 76 -11.53 -12.04 0.65
C THR A 76 -10.08 -11.62 0.82
N TRP A 77 -9.31 -12.28 1.70
CA TRP A 77 -7.96 -11.82 2.01
C TRP A 77 -6.93 -12.28 0.98
N ALA A 78 -5.96 -11.40 0.72
CA ALA A 78 -4.72 -11.77 0.06
C ALA A 78 -3.80 -12.52 1.04
N LEU A 79 -2.82 -13.27 0.54
CA LEU A 79 -1.87 -14.09 1.32
C LEU A 79 -1.19 -13.32 2.47
N SER A 80 -0.70 -12.09 2.19
CA SER A 80 -0.06 -11.26 3.20
C SER A 80 -1.04 -10.73 4.25
N THR A 81 -2.27 -10.41 3.84
CA THR A 81 -3.32 -9.96 4.74
C THR A 81 -3.74 -11.09 5.70
N TYR A 82 -3.89 -12.31 5.18
CA TYR A 82 -4.16 -13.49 5.98
C TYR A 82 -3.07 -13.70 7.03
N SER A 83 -1.81 -13.77 6.61
CA SER A 83 -0.67 -13.98 7.51
C SER A 83 -0.58 -12.92 8.60
N SER A 84 -0.77 -11.63 8.23
CA SER A 84 -0.73 -10.51 9.17
C SER A 84 -1.88 -10.56 10.17
N ASN A 85 -3.11 -10.78 9.70
CA ASN A 85 -4.29 -10.82 10.56
C ASN A 85 -4.26 -12.01 11.52
N VAL A 86 -3.88 -13.20 11.04
CA VAL A 86 -3.72 -14.40 11.90
C VAL A 86 -2.63 -14.15 12.95
N SER A 87 -1.52 -13.53 12.58
CA SER A 87 -0.47 -13.15 13.53
C SER A 87 -0.97 -12.16 14.59
N LEU A 88 -1.75 -11.15 14.21
CA LEU A 88 -2.34 -10.20 15.17
C LEU A 88 -3.33 -10.92 16.11
N ILE A 89 -4.16 -11.80 15.59
CA ILE A 89 -5.10 -12.58 16.38
C ILE A 89 -4.35 -13.43 17.42
N ASN A 90 -3.41 -14.26 16.99
CA ASN A 90 -2.74 -15.22 17.84
C ASN A 90 -1.82 -14.57 18.87
N ASN A 91 -1.16 -13.48 18.52
CA ASN A 91 -0.14 -12.87 19.36
C ASN A 91 -0.68 -11.77 20.29
N TYR A 92 -1.72 -11.07 19.89
CA TYR A 92 -2.17 -9.86 20.61
C TYR A 92 -3.63 -9.89 21.02
N ILE A 93 -4.54 -10.50 20.24
CA ILE A 93 -5.98 -10.43 20.54
C ILE A 93 -6.41 -11.62 21.41
N SER A 94 -6.24 -12.86 20.91
CA SER A 94 -6.68 -14.07 21.59
C SER A 94 -6.09 -14.23 23.00
N PRO A 95 -4.80 -13.99 23.24
CA PRO A 95 -4.23 -14.16 24.58
C PRO A 95 -4.75 -13.17 25.62
N ILE A 96 -5.31 -12.02 25.21
CA ILE A 96 -5.65 -10.93 26.13
C ILE A 96 -7.17 -10.80 26.30
N ILE A 97 -7.94 -10.85 25.21
CA ILE A 97 -9.38 -10.63 25.23
C ILE A 97 -10.17 -11.71 24.49
N GLY A 98 -9.52 -12.74 23.92
CA GLY A 98 -10.16 -13.76 23.10
C GLY A 98 -11.26 -14.55 23.84
N SER A 99 -11.06 -14.85 25.13
CA SER A 99 -12.03 -15.55 25.97
C SER A 99 -13.22 -14.70 26.43
N MET A 100 -13.19 -13.37 26.18
CA MET A 100 -14.30 -12.49 26.57
C MET A 100 -15.57 -12.82 25.80
N LYS A 101 -16.71 -12.76 26.48
CA LYS A 101 -18.01 -12.91 25.83
C LYS A 101 -18.29 -11.70 24.95
N LEU A 102 -18.84 -11.90 23.76
CA LEU A 102 -19.12 -10.82 22.79
C LEU A 102 -19.98 -9.71 23.38
N LYS A 103 -20.97 -10.05 24.20
CA LYS A 103 -21.86 -9.08 24.87
C LYS A 103 -21.14 -8.15 25.87
N ASP A 104 -19.98 -8.57 26.38
CA ASP A 104 -19.21 -7.82 27.38
C ASP A 104 -18.16 -6.89 26.73
N ILE A 105 -17.98 -6.99 25.40
CA ILE A 105 -17.07 -6.16 24.64
C ILE A 105 -17.74 -4.83 24.30
N THR A 106 -17.34 -3.80 25.00
CA THR A 106 -17.81 -2.41 24.82
C THR A 106 -16.68 -1.53 24.29
N PRO A 107 -16.96 -0.32 23.75
CA PRO A 107 -15.93 0.63 23.37
C PRO A 107 -14.92 0.90 24.50
N ARG A 108 -15.40 1.08 25.72
CA ARG A 108 -14.57 1.30 26.93
C ARG A 108 -13.64 0.10 27.24
N VAL A 109 -14.12 -1.13 26.99
CA VAL A 109 -13.29 -2.34 27.16
C VAL A 109 -12.19 -2.37 26.12
N LEU A 110 -12.49 -2.03 24.87
CA LEU A 110 -11.48 -1.95 23.79
C LEU A 110 -10.43 -0.87 24.06
N GLU A 111 -10.81 0.30 24.57
CA GLU A 111 -9.86 1.35 24.96
C GLU A 111 -8.92 0.91 26.07
N LYS A 112 -9.44 0.22 27.09
CA LYS A 112 -8.61 -0.38 28.15
C LYS A 112 -7.66 -1.45 27.58
N TYR A 113 -8.14 -2.24 26.65
CA TYR A 113 -7.33 -3.24 25.97
C TYR A 113 -6.21 -2.58 25.14
N TYR A 114 -6.47 -1.50 24.40
CA TYR A 114 -5.44 -0.76 23.65
C TYR A 114 -4.38 -0.17 24.58
N ALA A 115 -4.80 0.39 25.72
CA ALA A 115 -3.87 0.89 26.74
C ALA A 115 -3.00 -0.24 27.34
N ARG A 116 -3.55 -1.45 27.51
CA ARG A 116 -2.80 -2.64 27.94
C ARG A 116 -1.81 -3.09 26.87
N LEU A 117 -2.19 -3.09 25.59
CA LEU A 117 -1.29 -3.46 24.48
C LEU A 117 -0.05 -2.58 24.43
N LEU A 118 -0.17 -1.27 24.64
CA LEU A 118 0.95 -0.34 24.67
C LEU A 118 1.95 -0.60 25.81
N LYS A 119 1.59 -1.42 26.80
CA LYS A 119 2.45 -1.88 27.92
C LYS A 119 2.87 -3.35 27.76
N THR A 120 2.47 -4.01 26.66
CA THR A 120 2.80 -5.40 26.40
C THR A 120 4.10 -5.47 25.61
N LYS A 121 4.97 -6.45 25.91
CA LYS A 121 6.18 -6.70 25.14
C LYS A 121 5.78 -7.23 23.76
N PRO A 122 6.40 -6.74 22.66
CA PRO A 122 6.13 -7.26 21.33
C PRO A 122 6.66 -8.69 21.18
N VAL A 123 6.00 -9.46 20.32
CA VAL A 123 6.48 -10.79 19.95
C VAL A 123 7.78 -10.65 19.15
N ASN A 124 8.73 -11.55 19.41
CA ASN A 124 9.99 -11.57 18.70
C ASN A 124 9.78 -11.74 17.18
N ASN A 125 10.54 -10.99 16.40
CA ASN A 125 10.57 -11.20 14.96
C ASN A 125 11.12 -12.61 14.67
N PRO A 126 10.39 -13.46 13.95
CA PRO A 126 10.83 -14.84 13.68
C PRO A 126 12.13 -14.94 12.87
N VAL A 127 12.51 -13.86 12.15
CA VAL A 127 13.74 -13.81 11.34
C VAL A 127 14.93 -13.36 12.16
N THR A 128 14.77 -12.30 12.98
CA THR A 128 15.89 -11.72 13.74
C THR A 128 15.99 -12.25 15.18
N GLY A 129 14.98 -12.97 15.66
CA GLY A 129 14.88 -13.43 17.05
C GLY A 129 14.72 -12.30 18.08
N LYS A 130 14.72 -11.05 17.64
CA LYS A 130 14.65 -9.87 18.52
C LYS A 130 13.29 -9.17 18.42
N PRO A 131 12.77 -8.60 19.53
CA PRO A 131 11.55 -7.81 19.49
C PRO A 131 11.80 -6.49 18.77
N LYS A 132 10.77 -5.97 18.12
CA LYS A 132 10.81 -4.63 17.50
C LYS A 132 10.40 -3.58 18.52
N GLY A 133 11.33 -3.15 19.36
CA GLY A 133 11.11 -2.18 20.43
C GLY A 133 10.81 -2.84 21.78
N GLU A 134 10.70 -2.04 22.84
CA GLU A 134 10.46 -2.49 24.19
C GLU A 134 8.97 -2.87 24.42
N PHE A 135 8.07 -2.10 23.83
CA PHE A 135 6.62 -2.29 23.91
C PHE A 135 5.97 -2.27 22.54
N VAL A 136 4.75 -2.80 22.46
CA VAL A 136 3.93 -2.77 21.25
C VAL A 136 3.68 -1.34 20.81
N GLY A 137 4.05 -1.00 19.57
CA GLY A 137 3.91 0.34 19.03
C GLY A 137 2.46 0.71 18.69
N THR A 138 2.17 2.02 18.65
CA THR A 138 0.85 2.56 18.28
C THR A 138 0.36 2.12 16.90
N SER A 139 1.27 1.85 15.95
CA SER A 139 0.92 1.29 14.64
C SER A 139 0.27 -0.08 14.76
N THR A 140 0.86 -0.98 15.56
CA THR A 140 0.30 -2.32 15.79
C THR A 140 -1.06 -2.26 16.49
N VAL A 141 -1.23 -1.36 17.47
CA VAL A 141 -2.54 -1.14 18.11
C VAL A 141 -3.59 -0.69 17.10
N ARG A 142 -3.22 0.18 16.16
CA ARG A 142 -4.13 0.60 15.07
C ARG A 142 -4.48 -0.53 14.11
N ASP A 143 -3.54 -1.41 13.80
CA ASP A 143 -3.79 -2.57 12.93
C ASP A 143 -4.71 -3.58 13.63
N VAL A 144 -4.51 -3.82 14.94
CA VAL A 144 -5.44 -4.59 15.78
C VAL A 144 -6.84 -3.96 15.78
N HIS A 145 -6.93 -2.64 15.96
CA HIS A 145 -8.22 -1.94 15.92
C HIS A 145 -8.91 -2.10 14.56
N LYS A 146 -8.19 -1.93 13.44
CA LYS A 146 -8.75 -2.13 12.09
C LYS A 146 -9.29 -3.55 11.90
N LEU A 147 -8.53 -4.55 12.35
CA LEU A 147 -8.94 -5.94 12.27
C LEU A 147 -10.23 -6.18 13.10
N LEU A 148 -10.25 -5.75 14.35
CA LEU A 148 -11.43 -5.88 15.22
C LEU A 148 -12.65 -5.11 14.67
N ARG A 149 -12.43 -3.89 14.17
CA ARG A 149 -13.50 -3.08 13.55
C ARG A 149 -14.12 -3.77 12.35
N ASN A 150 -13.28 -4.37 11.50
CA ASN A 150 -13.76 -5.12 10.33
C ASN A 150 -14.46 -6.42 10.74
N CYS A 151 -13.89 -7.15 11.69
CA CYS A 151 -14.47 -8.39 12.24
C CYS A 151 -15.86 -8.13 12.86
N PHE A 152 -15.97 -7.14 13.75
CA PHE A 152 -17.27 -6.77 14.34
C PHE A 152 -18.25 -6.19 13.30
N GLY A 153 -17.75 -5.47 12.30
CA GLY A 153 -18.58 -5.00 11.19
C GLY A 153 -19.17 -6.16 10.38
N GLN A 154 -18.36 -7.21 10.15
CA GLN A 154 -18.85 -8.43 9.51
C GLN A 154 -19.80 -9.23 10.42
N ALA A 155 -19.54 -9.25 11.73
CA ALA A 155 -20.45 -9.88 12.70
C ALA A 155 -21.83 -9.21 12.75
N VAL A 156 -21.88 -7.88 12.55
CA VAL A 156 -23.17 -7.16 12.40
C VAL A 156 -23.88 -7.56 11.11
N LYS A 157 -23.16 -7.69 9.97
CA LYS A 157 -23.73 -8.19 8.72
C LYS A 157 -24.23 -9.64 8.80
N TRP A 158 -23.60 -10.45 9.65
CA TRP A 158 -24.01 -11.82 9.95
C TRP A 158 -25.09 -11.92 11.05
N GLU A 159 -25.57 -10.77 11.53
CA GLU A 159 -26.58 -10.68 12.59
C GLU A 159 -26.16 -11.32 13.92
N ILE A 160 -24.86 -11.55 14.13
CA ILE A 160 -24.28 -12.03 15.38
C ILE A 160 -24.25 -10.93 16.44
N LEU A 161 -24.04 -9.66 16.00
CA LEU A 161 -24.02 -8.47 16.83
C LEU A 161 -25.01 -7.43 16.31
N GLU A 162 -25.67 -6.73 17.22
CA GLU A 162 -26.55 -5.61 16.85
C GLU A 162 -25.77 -4.36 16.41
N LYS A 163 -24.60 -4.13 17.01
CA LYS A 163 -23.77 -2.97 16.75
C LYS A 163 -22.29 -3.33 16.88
N ASN A 164 -21.46 -2.59 16.15
CA ASN A 164 -20.01 -2.75 16.16
C ASN A 164 -19.39 -1.95 17.32
N PRO A 165 -18.85 -2.61 18.36
CA PRO A 165 -18.28 -1.90 19.53
C PRO A 165 -17.00 -1.14 19.21
N ALA A 166 -16.30 -1.45 18.10
CA ALA A 166 -15.06 -0.77 17.74
C ALA A 166 -15.30 0.56 16.99
N LEU A 167 -16.53 0.88 16.53
CA LEU A 167 -16.79 2.13 15.81
C LEU A 167 -16.53 3.37 16.65
N HIS A 168 -16.86 3.30 17.94
CA HIS A 168 -16.77 4.43 18.88
C HIS A 168 -15.59 4.30 19.85
N ALA A 169 -14.72 3.30 19.69
CA ALA A 169 -13.53 3.14 20.52
C ALA A 169 -12.42 4.09 20.06
N THR A 170 -11.89 4.87 20.99
CA THR A 170 -10.78 5.80 20.73
C THR A 170 -9.49 5.03 20.56
N VAL A 171 -8.78 5.31 19.46
CA VAL A 171 -7.49 4.68 19.14
C VAL A 171 -6.35 5.63 19.47
N PRO A 172 -5.24 5.14 20.05
CA PRO A 172 -4.07 5.99 20.32
C PRO A 172 -3.57 6.73 19.08
N LYS A 173 -3.26 8.03 19.23
CA LYS A 173 -2.72 8.84 18.14
C LYS A 173 -1.36 8.28 17.70
N HIS A 174 -1.19 8.15 16.40
CA HIS A 174 0.07 7.73 15.79
C HIS A 174 0.66 8.90 15.01
N LYS A 175 1.84 9.36 15.40
CA LYS A 175 2.60 10.33 14.60
C LYS A 175 3.28 9.55 13.48
N LYS A 176 2.86 9.78 12.23
CA LYS A 176 3.63 9.30 11.07
C LYS A 176 4.99 10.00 11.10
N GLN A 177 6.07 9.26 11.15
CA GLN A 177 7.40 9.83 10.89
C GLN A 177 7.46 10.23 9.42
N LYS A 178 7.85 11.49 9.16
CA LYS A 178 8.21 11.91 7.81
C LYS A 178 9.45 11.11 7.40
N ARG A 179 9.37 10.46 6.27
CA ARG A 179 10.52 9.75 5.69
C ARG A 179 11.25 10.69 4.77
N GLU A 180 12.55 10.71 4.86
CA GLU A 180 13.40 11.42 3.91
C GLU A 180 13.35 10.73 2.55
N ILE A 181 13.54 11.51 1.51
CA ILE A 181 13.63 11.08 0.13
C ILE A 181 14.92 11.65 -0.45
N TRP A 182 15.56 10.93 -1.35
CA TRP A 182 16.71 11.47 -2.05
C TRP A 182 16.29 12.47 -3.12
N THR A 183 17.01 13.58 -3.19
CA THR A 183 17.00 14.52 -4.30
C THR A 183 17.70 13.91 -5.53
N ALA A 184 17.57 14.52 -6.70
CA ALA A 184 18.24 14.06 -7.90
C ALA A 184 19.79 14.03 -7.75
N PRO A 185 20.47 15.05 -7.19
CA PRO A 185 21.91 15.01 -6.94
C PRO A 185 22.33 13.86 -6.01
N GLU A 186 21.61 13.63 -4.92
CA GLU A 186 21.88 12.53 -3.98
C GLU A 186 21.70 11.16 -4.64
N LEU A 187 20.69 11.01 -5.49
CA LEU A 187 20.47 9.78 -6.24
C LEU A 187 21.59 9.55 -7.28
N PHE A 188 22.01 10.58 -8.01
CA PHE A 188 23.14 10.49 -8.92
C PHE A 188 24.41 10.09 -8.18
N HIS A 189 24.68 10.73 -7.04
CA HIS A 189 25.84 10.38 -6.22
C HIS A 189 25.77 8.93 -5.73
N ALA A 190 24.62 8.51 -5.17
CA ALA A 190 24.42 7.13 -4.71
C ALA A 190 24.63 6.09 -5.80
N THR A 191 24.16 6.35 -7.03
CA THR A 191 24.36 5.43 -8.17
C THR A 191 25.79 5.41 -8.67
N ALA A 192 26.51 6.54 -8.62
CA ALA A 192 27.90 6.66 -9.03
C ALA A 192 28.84 5.91 -8.08
N VAL A 193 28.60 5.98 -6.75
CA VAL A 193 29.44 5.30 -5.74
C VAL A 193 29.01 3.86 -5.46
N CYS A 194 27.90 3.40 -6.03
CA CYS A 194 27.39 2.05 -5.82
C CYS A 194 28.21 1.02 -6.63
N GLU A 195 29.02 0.25 -5.95
CA GLU A 195 29.85 -0.82 -6.55
C GLU A 195 29.04 -2.09 -6.90
N ASP A 196 27.97 -2.36 -6.15
CA ASP A 196 27.06 -3.51 -6.41
C ASP A 196 26.19 -3.21 -7.63
N ALA A 197 26.47 -3.87 -8.75
CA ALA A 197 25.75 -3.68 -10.02
C ALA A 197 24.26 -4.00 -9.90
N ARG A 198 23.89 -5.01 -9.11
CA ARG A 198 22.50 -5.38 -8.85
C ARG A 198 21.77 -4.28 -8.07
N LEU A 199 22.36 -3.78 -6.98
CA LEU A 199 21.77 -2.68 -6.20
C LEU A 199 21.65 -1.42 -7.05
N ARG A 200 22.66 -1.09 -7.84
CA ARG A 200 22.64 0.05 -8.76
C ARG A 200 21.52 -0.07 -9.79
N MET A 201 21.32 -1.26 -10.37
CA MET A 201 20.18 -1.53 -11.25
C MET A 201 18.84 -1.36 -10.52
N CYS A 202 18.70 -1.90 -9.29
CA CYS A 202 17.50 -1.75 -8.49
C CYS A 202 17.17 -0.28 -8.17
N ILE A 203 18.18 0.54 -7.83
CA ILE A 203 18.00 1.97 -7.57
C ILE A 203 17.50 2.68 -8.83
N ASN A 204 18.15 2.48 -9.97
CA ASN A 204 17.76 3.11 -11.23
C ASN A 204 16.34 2.71 -11.66
N MET A 205 16.00 1.42 -11.61
CA MET A 205 14.68 0.94 -11.97
C MET A 205 13.57 1.44 -11.02
N ALA A 206 13.84 1.45 -9.71
CA ALA A 206 12.88 1.94 -8.73
C ALA A 206 12.59 3.43 -8.91
N PHE A 207 13.62 4.22 -9.25
CA PHE A 207 13.49 5.65 -9.50
C PHE A 207 12.88 5.94 -10.88
N ALA A 208 13.39 5.38 -11.96
CA ALA A 208 12.90 5.66 -13.32
C ALA A 208 11.44 5.20 -13.50
N CYS A 209 11.09 4.02 -13.00
CA CYS A 209 9.80 3.38 -13.25
C CYS A 209 8.83 3.45 -12.07
N SER A 210 9.17 4.14 -11.00
CA SER A 210 8.35 4.25 -9.78
C SER A 210 7.90 2.89 -9.21
N LEU A 211 8.75 1.84 -9.28
CA LEU A 211 8.40 0.48 -8.90
C LEU A 211 8.36 0.28 -7.38
N ARG A 212 7.43 -0.57 -6.92
CA ARG A 212 7.52 -1.16 -5.58
C ARG A 212 8.61 -2.24 -5.57
N ALA A 213 9.25 -2.47 -4.41
CA ALA A 213 10.28 -3.50 -4.30
C ALA A 213 9.80 -4.88 -4.78
N GLY A 214 8.59 -5.29 -4.43
CA GLY A 214 8.02 -6.56 -4.88
C GLY A 214 7.76 -6.63 -6.38
N GLU A 215 7.33 -5.53 -7.01
CA GLU A 215 7.14 -5.41 -8.46
C GLU A 215 8.47 -5.51 -9.20
N LEU A 216 9.50 -4.78 -8.72
CA LEU A 216 10.85 -4.82 -9.28
C LEU A 216 11.47 -6.22 -9.22
N LEU A 217 11.40 -6.86 -8.04
CA LEU A 217 12.00 -8.17 -7.81
C LEU A 217 11.20 -9.32 -8.44
N GLY A 218 9.94 -9.08 -8.78
CA GLY A 218 9.06 -10.01 -9.49
C GLY A 218 9.01 -9.77 -11.00
N LEU A 219 9.77 -8.79 -11.53
CA LEU A 219 9.84 -8.51 -12.95
C LEU A 219 10.58 -9.66 -13.66
N THR A 220 9.99 -10.16 -14.74
CA THR A 220 10.54 -11.23 -15.58
C THR A 220 10.86 -10.69 -16.97
N TRP A 221 11.83 -11.29 -17.67
CA TRP A 221 12.28 -10.82 -18.99
C TRP A 221 11.20 -10.85 -20.07
N ASP A 222 10.21 -11.73 -19.96
CA ASP A 222 9.04 -11.75 -20.83
C ASP A 222 8.13 -10.51 -20.71
N CYS A 223 8.36 -9.71 -19.67
CA CYS A 223 7.65 -8.46 -19.40
C CYS A 223 8.47 -7.21 -19.76
N VAL A 224 9.61 -7.36 -20.43
CA VAL A 224 10.56 -6.27 -20.77
C VAL A 224 10.70 -6.17 -22.28
N ASP A 225 10.33 -5.04 -22.84
CA ASP A 225 10.56 -4.71 -24.23
C ASP A 225 11.69 -3.67 -24.34
N ILE A 226 12.87 -4.16 -24.68
CA ILE A 226 14.10 -3.39 -24.95
C ILE A 226 14.68 -3.73 -26.31
N SER A 227 13.79 -4.02 -27.28
CA SER A 227 14.18 -4.18 -28.68
C SER A 227 14.81 -2.90 -29.21
N GLU A 228 15.70 -3.03 -30.19
CA GLU A 228 16.36 -1.89 -30.82
C GLU A 228 15.33 -0.90 -31.40
N GLU A 229 14.28 -1.42 -32.01
CA GLU A 229 13.17 -0.63 -32.52
C GLU A 229 12.47 0.15 -31.38
N ALA A 230 12.13 -0.53 -30.29
CA ALA A 230 11.46 0.11 -29.16
C ALA A 230 12.30 1.21 -28.50
N ILE A 231 13.62 1.01 -28.42
CA ILE A 231 14.56 1.99 -27.89
C ILE A 231 14.65 3.20 -28.81
N ASN A 232 14.84 2.97 -30.10
CA ASN A 232 15.02 4.04 -31.10
C ASN A 232 13.75 4.88 -31.29
N THR A 233 12.57 4.27 -31.12
CA THR A 233 11.29 4.98 -31.20
C THR A 233 10.79 5.55 -29.87
N GLY A 234 11.50 5.31 -28.74
CA GLY A 234 11.09 5.77 -27.42
C GLY A 234 9.99 4.97 -26.76
N TYR A 235 9.67 3.77 -27.28
CA TYR A 235 8.64 2.87 -26.76
C TYR A 235 9.18 1.72 -25.90
N ALA A 236 10.49 1.71 -25.60
CA ALA A 236 11.05 0.75 -24.67
C ALA A 236 10.26 0.76 -23.34
N SER A 237 9.93 -0.42 -22.81
CA SER A 237 8.95 -0.48 -21.72
C SER A 237 9.05 -1.76 -20.90
N ILE A 238 8.46 -1.69 -19.72
CA ILE A 238 8.21 -2.86 -18.87
C ILE A 238 6.71 -3.01 -18.60
N THR A 239 6.25 -4.23 -18.49
CA THR A 239 4.88 -4.55 -18.06
C THR A 239 4.91 -5.07 -16.63
N VAL A 240 4.37 -4.29 -15.69
CA VAL A 240 4.26 -4.68 -14.28
C VAL A 240 2.97 -5.48 -14.11
N ASN A 241 3.06 -6.79 -14.04
CA ASN A 241 1.92 -7.70 -13.86
C ASN A 241 2.19 -8.81 -12.84
N LYS A 242 3.38 -8.78 -12.22
CA LYS A 242 3.85 -9.76 -11.24
C LYS A 242 4.51 -9.04 -10.06
N GLU A 243 4.49 -9.67 -8.89
CA GLU A 243 5.26 -9.23 -7.71
C GLU A 243 5.88 -10.43 -7.00
N LEU A 244 7.10 -10.27 -6.51
CA LEU A 244 7.75 -11.23 -5.63
C LEU A 244 7.36 -10.92 -4.18
N GLN A 245 6.83 -11.92 -3.47
CA GLN A 245 6.40 -11.75 -2.09
C GLN A 245 6.81 -12.95 -1.23
N ARG A 246 7.23 -12.69 0.02
CA ARG A 246 7.40 -13.74 1.03
C ARG A 246 6.09 -13.94 1.77
N VAL A 247 5.61 -15.18 1.80
CA VAL A 247 4.34 -15.57 2.42
C VAL A 247 4.52 -16.77 3.34
N THR A 248 3.60 -16.97 4.28
CA THR A 248 3.61 -18.18 5.14
C THR A 248 3.10 -19.37 4.35
N LYS A 249 3.70 -20.54 4.59
CA LYS A 249 3.24 -21.83 4.01
C LYS A 249 1.78 -22.12 4.40
N ASP A 250 1.38 -21.72 5.61
CA ASP A 250 0.00 -21.84 6.08
C ASP A 250 -0.98 -21.00 5.23
N ALA A 251 -0.63 -19.75 4.93
CA ALA A 251 -1.46 -18.91 4.07
C ALA A 251 -1.64 -19.51 2.65
N LEU A 252 -0.57 -20.06 2.07
CA LEU A 252 -0.63 -20.73 0.77
C LEU A 252 -1.60 -21.90 0.82
N LYS A 253 -1.47 -22.76 1.85
CA LYS A 253 -2.33 -23.93 2.01
C LYS A 253 -3.79 -23.54 2.25
N VAL A 254 -4.05 -22.58 3.15
CA VAL A 254 -5.42 -22.19 3.52
C VAL A 254 -6.13 -21.46 2.40
N LEU A 255 -5.42 -20.65 1.62
CA LEU A 255 -5.95 -19.86 0.51
C LEU A 255 -5.74 -20.53 -0.85
N ASP A 256 -5.37 -21.82 -0.88
CA ASP A 256 -5.20 -22.62 -2.09
C ASP A 256 -4.36 -21.93 -3.18
N ASN A 257 -3.19 -21.44 -2.81
CA ASN A 257 -2.27 -20.71 -3.70
C ASN A 257 -2.91 -19.54 -4.47
N LYS A 258 -3.88 -18.87 -3.87
CA LYS A 258 -4.61 -17.76 -4.50
C LYS A 258 -3.68 -16.74 -5.12
N ASP A 259 -3.89 -16.43 -6.40
CA ASP A 259 -3.16 -15.42 -7.17
C ASP A 259 -1.66 -15.73 -7.37
N VAL A 260 -1.19 -16.97 -7.15
CA VAL A 260 0.22 -17.39 -7.25
C VAL A 260 0.50 -18.02 -8.60
N PHE A 261 1.52 -17.50 -9.30
CA PHE A 261 2.05 -18.08 -10.52
C PHE A 261 3.09 -19.17 -10.24
N TYR A 262 3.97 -18.92 -9.26
CA TYR A 262 5.07 -19.82 -8.94
C TYR A 262 5.47 -19.75 -7.47
N VAL A 263 5.77 -20.89 -6.88
CA VAL A 263 6.29 -21.03 -5.51
C VAL A 263 7.76 -21.45 -5.61
N PHE A 264 8.67 -20.58 -5.18
CA PHE A 264 10.10 -20.85 -5.24
C PHE A 264 10.49 -21.89 -4.19
N PRO A 265 11.44 -22.77 -4.51
CA PRO A 265 11.96 -23.73 -3.54
C PRO A 265 12.49 -23.03 -2.28
N ALA A 266 12.15 -23.56 -1.13
CA ALA A 266 12.67 -23.04 0.13
C ALA A 266 14.14 -23.47 0.30
N LYS A 267 15.05 -22.52 0.52
CA LYS A 267 16.46 -22.82 0.81
C LYS A 267 16.66 -23.70 2.06
N ASN A 268 15.70 -23.66 2.98
CA ASN A 268 15.70 -24.47 4.19
C ASN A 268 14.28 -25.04 4.41
N SER A 269 14.17 -26.34 4.56
CA SER A 269 12.89 -27.06 4.79
C SER A 269 12.19 -26.63 6.07
N ARG A 270 12.95 -26.19 7.09
CA ARG A 270 12.42 -25.78 8.40
C ARG A 270 11.75 -24.40 8.40
N THR A 271 11.89 -23.61 7.30
CA THR A 271 11.27 -22.29 7.24
C THR A 271 9.74 -22.40 7.15
N THR A 272 9.05 -21.56 7.91
CA THR A 272 7.57 -21.44 7.88
C THR A 272 7.07 -20.55 6.72
N THR A 273 8.00 -19.94 5.97
CA THR A 273 7.69 -19.02 4.87
C THR A 273 8.40 -19.46 3.60
N VAL A 274 7.85 -19.03 2.45
CA VAL A 274 8.44 -19.22 1.11
C VAL A 274 8.28 -17.96 0.29
N LEU A 275 9.09 -17.84 -0.78
CA LEU A 275 8.91 -16.80 -1.79
C LEU A 275 7.92 -17.29 -2.84
N VAL A 276 7.08 -16.39 -3.30
CA VAL A 276 6.13 -16.64 -4.39
C VAL A 276 6.18 -15.51 -5.40
N LEU A 277 5.99 -15.87 -6.67
CA LEU A 277 5.68 -14.95 -7.74
C LEU A 277 4.16 -14.94 -7.90
N LYS A 278 3.54 -13.78 -7.78
CA LYS A 278 2.08 -13.66 -7.78
C LYS A 278 1.60 -12.40 -8.49
N THR A 279 0.29 -12.30 -8.75
CA THR A 279 -0.33 -11.06 -9.24
C THR A 279 -0.16 -9.92 -8.24
N PRO A 280 0.00 -8.67 -8.68
CA PRO A 280 -0.01 -7.51 -7.81
C PRO A 280 -1.32 -7.38 -7.02
N LYS A 281 -1.27 -6.63 -5.93
CA LYS A 281 -2.36 -6.54 -4.94
C LYS A 281 -3.68 -5.98 -5.49
N THR A 282 -3.64 -5.13 -6.52
CA THR A 282 -4.82 -4.45 -7.10
C THR A 282 -4.74 -4.49 -8.61
N ASP A 283 -5.89 -4.55 -9.29
CA ASP A 283 -5.98 -4.55 -10.76
C ASP A 283 -5.30 -3.32 -11.37
N GLY A 284 -5.42 -2.16 -10.75
CA GLY A 284 -4.72 -0.93 -11.16
C GLY A 284 -3.20 -0.95 -10.98
N SER A 285 -2.63 -1.99 -10.34
CA SER A 285 -1.18 -2.18 -10.27
C SER A 285 -0.59 -2.78 -11.55
N SER A 286 -1.40 -3.52 -12.34
CA SER A 286 -0.98 -4.00 -13.66
C SER A 286 -0.93 -2.83 -14.62
N ARG A 287 0.27 -2.55 -15.16
CA ARG A 287 0.52 -1.37 -15.99
C ARG A 287 1.74 -1.53 -16.87
N LYS A 288 1.75 -0.82 -17.99
CA LYS A 288 2.93 -0.60 -18.83
C LYS A 288 3.63 0.68 -18.38
N VAL A 289 4.95 0.64 -18.20
CA VAL A 289 5.78 1.80 -17.84
C VAL A 289 6.87 1.94 -18.90
N PHE A 290 6.98 3.11 -19.49
CA PHE A 290 8.00 3.39 -20.49
C PHE A 290 9.36 3.65 -19.83
N LEU A 291 10.43 3.20 -20.48
CA LEU A 291 11.79 3.29 -20.01
C LEU A 291 12.51 4.49 -20.63
N PRO A 292 13.24 5.28 -19.84
CA PRO A 292 14.25 6.15 -20.40
C PRO A 292 15.30 5.33 -21.17
N LYS A 293 15.78 5.85 -22.31
CA LYS A 293 16.77 5.17 -23.17
C LYS A 293 17.95 4.63 -22.37
N THR A 294 18.56 5.43 -21.50
CA THR A 294 19.68 5.02 -20.65
C THR A 294 19.34 3.80 -19.79
N VAL A 295 18.13 3.71 -19.23
CA VAL A 295 17.72 2.57 -18.40
C VAL A 295 17.50 1.32 -19.26
N ALA A 296 16.97 1.47 -20.47
CA ALA A 296 16.85 0.36 -21.42
C ALA A 296 18.25 -0.18 -21.84
N GLU A 297 19.21 0.70 -22.12
CA GLU A 297 20.61 0.30 -22.42
C GLU A 297 21.27 -0.38 -21.21
N MET A 298 21.05 0.10 -19.99
CA MET A 298 21.50 -0.58 -18.78
C MET A 298 20.91 -1.99 -18.63
N LEU A 299 19.63 -2.17 -18.98
CA LEU A 299 18.98 -3.49 -18.95
C LEU A 299 19.56 -4.43 -20.00
N ILE A 300 19.95 -3.95 -21.19
CA ILE A 300 20.64 -4.76 -22.20
C ILE A 300 21.98 -5.26 -21.65
N ALA A 301 22.79 -4.37 -21.06
CA ALA A 301 24.06 -4.74 -20.46
C ALA A 301 23.87 -5.75 -19.32
N TRP A 302 22.88 -5.51 -18.46
CA TRP A 302 22.52 -6.39 -17.35
C TRP A 302 22.08 -7.79 -17.82
N LYS A 303 21.31 -7.86 -18.91
CA LYS A 303 20.89 -9.12 -19.51
C LYS A 303 22.10 -9.93 -20.01
N LYS A 304 23.03 -9.27 -20.68
CA LYS A 304 24.28 -9.92 -21.16
C LYS A 304 25.11 -10.50 -20.00
N GLU A 305 25.22 -9.77 -18.88
CA GLU A 305 25.90 -10.27 -17.67
C GLU A 305 25.19 -11.50 -17.08
N GLN A 306 23.86 -11.50 -17.06
CA GLN A 306 23.09 -12.68 -16.61
C GLN A 306 23.22 -13.86 -17.57
N ASP A 307 23.19 -13.63 -18.87
CA ASP A 307 23.34 -14.68 -19.89
C ASP A 307 24.74 -15.31 -19.80
N TYR A 308 25.80 -14.50 -19.58
CA TYR A 308 27.16 -14.98 -19.31
C TYR A 308 27.22 -15.81 -18.01
N ALA A 309 26.62 -15.34 -16.93
CA ALA A 309 26.58 -16.10 -15.67
C ALA A 309 25.84 -17.43 -15.83
N LYS A 310 24.78 -17.47 -16.62
CA LYS A 310 24.02 -18.65 -16.96
C LYS A 310 24.86 -19.69 -17.71
N GLU A 311 25.59 -19.22 -18.70
CA GLU A 311 26.50 -20.06 -19.49
C GLU A 311 27.67 -20.61 -18.64
N ALA A 312 28.27 -19.75 -17.82
CA ALA A 312 29.41 -20.11 -16.96
C ALA A 312 29.03 -21.13 -15.86
N LEU A 313 27.83 -21.02 -15.26
CA LEU A 313 27.34 -21.87 -14.18
C LEU A 313 26.63 -23.13 -14.68
N GLY A 314 26.12 -23.13 -15.92
CA GLY A 314 25.41 -24.25 -16.51
C GLY A 314 24.26 -24.75 -15.63
N SER A 315 24.29 -26.02 -15.23
CA SER A 315 23.24 -26.63 -14.41
C SER A 315 23.13 -26.09 -12.99
N GLU A 316 24.12 -25.36 -12.48
CA GLU A 316 24.04 -24.72 -11.15
C GLU A 316 23.23 -23.42 -11.18
N TYR A 317 23.05 -22.82 -12.36
CA TYR A 317 22.19 -21.66 -12.52
C TYR A 317 20.74 -22.07 -12.59
N GLN A 318 19.92 -21.53 -11.71
CA GLN A 318 18.47 -21.77 -11.69
C GLN A 318 17.73 -20.60 -12.36
N ASP A 319 17.34 -20.83 -13.60
CA ASP A 319 16.68 -19.83 -14.41
C ASP A 319 15.18 -19.73 -14.12
N TYR A 320 14.81 -18.67 -13.44
CA TYR A 320 13.40 -18.30 -13.21
C TYR A 320 12.94 -17.12 -14.08
N ASN A 321 13.70 -16.77 -15.10
CA ASN A 321 13.42 -15.65 -16.01
C ASN A 321 13.31 -14.28 -15.30
N LEU A 322 13.87 -14.13 -14.09
CA LEU A 322 13.82 -12.89 -13.31
C LEU A 322 14.83 -11.87 -13.83
N VAL A 323 14.41 -10.60 -13.95
CA VAL A 323 15.31 -9.49 -14.29
C VAL A 323 16.31 -9.24 -13.15
N ILE A 324 15.83 -9.28 -11.90
CA ILE A 324 16.67 -9.13 -10.71
C ILE A 324 16.75 -10.46 -9.97
N CYS A 325 17.91 -11.09 -10.01
CA CYS A 325 18.18 -12.35 -9.30
C CYS A 325 19.54 -12.33 -8.61
N GLY A 326 19.83 -13.36 -7.83
CA GLY A 326 21.15 -13.63 -7.26
C GLY A 326 22.10 -14.24 -8.30
N ALA A 327 23.38 -14.40 -7.93
CA ALA A 327 24.42 -14.94 -8.82
C ALA A 327 24.07 -16.31 -9.44
N THR A 328 23.30 -17.14 -8.74
CA THR A 328 22.85 -18.46 -9.20
C THR A 328 21.44 -18.46 -9.76
N GLY A 329 20.89 -17.30 -10.17
CA GLY A 329 19.53 -17.18 -10.71
C GLY A 329 18.39 -17.18 -9.69
N PHE A 330 18.66 -17.49 -8.42
CA PHE A 330 17.65 -17.49 -7.37
C PHE A 330 17.05 -16.09 -7.13
N PRO A 331 15.75 -15.99 -6.77
CA PRO A 331 15.14 -14.71 -6.45
C PRO A 331 15.80 -14.03 -5.25
N VAL A 332 15.92 -12.73 -5.31
CA VAL A 332 16.43 -11.85 -4.25
C VAL A 332 15.27 -11.28 -3.45
N GLU A 333 15.40 -11.25 -2.12
CA GLU A 333 14.38 -10.70 -1.25
C GLU A 333 14.51 -9.18 -1.09
N SER A 334 13.40 -8.50 -0.89
CA SER A 334 13.39 -7.06 -0.61
C SER A 334 14.20 -6.69 0.64
N SER A 335 14.28 -7.58 1.63
CA SER A 335 15.11 -7.41 2.83
C SER A 335 16.61 -7.41 2.52
N THR A 336 17.05 -8.15 1.50
CA THR A 336 18.45 -8.14 1.02
C THR A 336 18.76 -6.80 0.38
N ILE A 337 17.92 -6.33 -0.55
CA ILE A 337 18.10 -5.02 -1.19
C ILE A 337 18.09 -3.88 -0.17
N GLU A 338 17.18 -3.92 0.81
CA GLU A 338 17.13 -2.95 1.89
C GLU A 338 18.41 -2.96 2.74
N SER A 339 18.96 -4.15 3.02
CA SER A 339 20.22 -4.31 3.77
C SER A 339 21.41 -3.76 2.98
N ASP A 340 21.46 -4.04 1.67
CA ASP A 340 22.55 -3.58 0.80
C ASP A 340 22.48 -2.06 0.59
N LEU A 341 21.29 -1.49 0.44
CA LEU A 341 21.08 -0.04 0.42
C LEU A 341 21.57 0.63 1.72
N LYS A 342 21.27 0.05 2.88
CA LYS A 342 21.76 0.57 4.16
C LYS A 342 23.27 0.50 4.32
N LYS A 343 23.92 -0.52 3.74
CA LYS A 343 25.38 -0.59 3.68
C LYS A 343 25.94 0.53 2.82
N LEU A 344 25.36 0.77 1.63
CA LEU A 344 25.75 1.86 0.73
C LEU A 344 25.62 3.21 1.43
N ILE A 345 24.46 3.48 2.07
CA ILE A 345 24.20 4.72 2.82
C ILE A 345 25.28 4.95 3.87
N ARG A 346 25.58 3.94 4.69
CA ARG A 346 26.59 4.07 5.76
C ARG A 346 28.03 4.22 5.22
N LYS A 347 28.36 3.53 4.13
CA LYS A 347 29.72 3.56 3.53
C LYS A 347 30.04 4.94 2.97
N HIS A 348 29.03 5.65 2.44
CA HIS A 348 29.20 6.90 1.71
C HIS A 348 28.50 8.11 2.36
N ASP A 349 28.08 7.96 3.63
CA ASP A 349 27.42 9.02 4.42
C ASP A 349 26.25 9.70 3.69
N LEU A 350 25.44 8.89 3.02
CA LEU A 350 24.24 9.35 2.31
C LEU A 350 23.06 9.57 3.27
N PRO A 351 22.09 10.44 2.92
CA PRO A 351 20.88 10.59 3.72
C PRO A 351 20.16 9.27 3.95
N ASP A 352 19.71 9.01 5.19
CA ASP A 352 19.08 7.73 5.57
C ASP A 352 17.68 7.60 4.96
N VAL A 353 17.56 6.78 3.94
CA VAL A 353 16.31 6.45 3.27
C VAL A 353 16.07 4.95 3.30
N VAL A 354 14.83 4.53 3.08
CA VAL A 354 14.45 3.14 2.82
C VAL A 354 14.24 2.93 1.32
N PHE A 355 14.37 1.71 0.83
CA PHE A 355 14.25 1.43 -0.60
C PHE A 355 12.93 1.96 -1.21
N HIS A 356 11.83 1.89 -0.44
CA HIS A 356 10.54 2.45 -0.88
C HIS A 356 10.55 3.98 -1.05
N SER A 357 11.46 4.70 -0.39
CA SER A 357 11.62 6.15 -0.57
C SER A 357 12.06 6.52 -1.99
N LEU A 358 12.78 5.63 -2.71
CA LEU A 358 13.16 5.86 -4.10
C LEU A 358 11.95 6.02 -5.01
N ARG A 359 10.89 5.26 -4.76
CA ARG A 359 9.61 5.44 -5.45
C ARG A 359 8.95 6.79 -5.10
N HIS A 360 9.07 7.26 -3.86
CA HIS A 360 8.59 8.59 -3.48
C HIS A 360 9.41 9.67 -4.18
N SER A 361 10.74 9.55 -4.21
CA SER A 361 11.61 10.46 -4.99
C SER A 361 11.20 10.49 -6.47
N SER A 362 10.96 9.32 -7.08
CA SER A 362 10.49 9.20 -8.47
C SER A 362 9.20 9.99 -8.73
N ILE A 363 8.18 9.75 -7.91
CA ILE A 363 6.87 10.39 -8.04
C ILE A 363 7.00 11.90 -7.90
N THR A 364 7.73 12.35 -6.90
CA THR A 364 8.04 13.74 -6.63
C THR A 364 8.73 14.40 -7.83
N TYR A 365 9.76 13.74 -8.37
CA TYR A 365 10.53 14.27 -9.49
C TYR A 365 9.70 14.30 -10.79
N LYS A 366 8.91 13.25 -11.08
CA LYS A 366 8.01 13.23 -12.23
C LYS A 366 6.95 14.32 -12.18
N LEU A 367 6.35 14.57 -11.00
CA LEU A 367 5.40 15.67 -10.83
C LEU A 367 6.04 17.03 -11.09
N LYS A 368 7.29 17.22 -10.66
CA LYS A 368 8.03 18.45 -10.93
C LYS A 368 8.31 18.63 -12.43
N LEU A 369 8.70 17.56 -13.14
CA LEU A 369 9.03 17.62 -14.56
C LEU A 369 7.83 17.84 -15.48
N ASN A 370 6.64 17.34 -15.11
CA ASN A 370 5.44 17.42 -15.95
C ASN A 370 4.45 18.51 -15.52
N GLY A 371 4.91 19.51 -14.76
CA GLY A 371 4.08 20.63 -14.34
C GLY A 371 2.94 20.25 -13.38
N GLY A 372 3.08 19.14 -12.63
CA GLY A 372 2.09 18.72 -11.63
C GLY A 372 0.97 17.83 -12.19
N ASP A 373 1.12 17.22 -13.36
CA ASP A 373 0.13 16.26 -13.87
C ASP A 373 0.08 14.98 -13.01
N VAL A 374 -0.77 15.04 -11.98
CA VAL A 374 -1.00 13.95 -11.03
C VAL A 374 -1.53 12.71 -11.74
N LYS A 375 -2.29 12.86 -12.83
CA LYS A 375 -2.94 11.74 -13.52
C LYS A 375 -1.91 10.88 -14.27
N ALA A 376 -0.99 11.53 -14.99
CA ALA A 376 0.11 10.84 -15.67
C ALA A 376 0.99 10.08 -14.68
N VAL A 377 1.37 10.72 -13.57
CA VAL A 377 2.20 10.09 -12.52
C VAL A 377 1.45 8.98 -11.79
N GLN A 378 0.13 9.09 -11.61
CA GLN A 378 -0.69 8.02 -11.08
C GLN A 378 -0.65 6.78 -11.98
N GLY A 379 -0.74 6.96 -13.30
CA GLY A 379 -0.63 5.88 -14.30
C GLY A 379 0.70 5.15 -14.18
N ASP A 380 1.82 5.87 -14.20
CA ASP A 380 3.17 5.31 -14.07
C ASP A 380 3.39 4.59 -12.74
N SER A 381 2.94 5.19 -11.66
CA SER A 381 3.16 4.64 -10.32
C SER A 381 2.16 3.53 -9.94
N GLY A 382 1.00 3.42 -10.59
CA GLY A 382 -0.04 2.44 -10.25
C GLY A 382 -0.61 2.66 -8.85
N HIS A 383 -0.85 3.91 -8.46
CA HIS A 383 -1.59 4.22 -7.24
C HIS A 383 -3.09 4.16 -7.51
N SER A 384 -3.83 3.45 -6.65
CA SER A 384 -5.29 3.33 -6.78
C SER A 384 -6.05 4.63 -6.51
N GLN A 385 -5.43 5.57 -5.77
CA GLN A 385 -6.02 6.87 -5.41
C GLN A 385 -5.04 8.00 -5.71
N THR A 386 -5.53 9.07 -6.30
CA THR A 386 -4.76 10.29 -6.59
C THR A 386 -4.21 10.94 -5.33
N SER A 387 -4.95 10.89 -4.21
CA SER A 387 -4.48 11.38 -2.91
C SER A 387 -3.17 10.75 -2.43
N MET A 388 -2.88 9.52 -2.84
CA MET A 388 -1.60 8.87 -2.50
C MET A 388 -0.42 9.48 -3.25
N VAL A 389 -0.64 10.05 -4.44
CA VAL A 389 0.35 10.79 -5.22
C VAL A 389 0.53 12.19 -4.63
N THR A 390 -0.57 12.89 -4.34
CA THR A 390 -0.54 14.25 -3.79
C THR A 390 0.02 14.30 -2.36
N ASP A 391 -0.24 13.27 -1.52
CA ASP A 391 0.35 13.16 -0.17
C ASP A 391 1.89 13.08 -0.21
N VAL A 392 2.45 12.48 -1.25
CA VAL A 392 3.91 12.43 -1.48
C VAL A 392 4.44 13.79 -1.92
N TYR A 393 3.69 14.50 -2.78
CA TYR A 393 4.04 15.81 -3.33
C TYR A 393 4.01 16.94 -2.29
N SER A 394 3.28 16.78 -1.20
CA SER A 394 3.16 17.81 -0.14
C SER A 394 4.49 18.29 0.46
N HIS A 395 5.60 17.60 0.17
CA HIS A 395 6.95 17.96 0.63
C HIS A 395 7.68 18.97 -0.27
N ILE A 396 7.22 19.20 -1.52
CA ILE A 396 7.85 20.14 -2.49
C ILE A 396 7.20 21.51 -2.42
N LEU A 397 6.08 21.61 -1.72
CA LEU A 397 5.21 22.79 -1.72
C LEU A 397 5.87 24.11 -1.32
N ASP A 398 7.01 24.13 -0.65
CA ASP A 398 7.61 25.41 -0.23
C ASP A 398 8.37 26.07 -1.38
N ASP A 399 9.10 25.34 -2.22
CA ASP A 399 9.75 25.89 -3.41
C ASP A 399 8.74 26.26 -4.50
N ASP A 400 7.74 25.38 -4.73
CA ASP A 400 6.67 25.66 -5.69
C ASP A 400 5.75 26.80 -5.21
N ARG A 401 5.51 26.93 -3.90
CA ARG A 401 4.79 28.09 -3.32
C ARG A 401 5.55 29.39 -3.51
N ARG A 402 6.87 29.34 -3.36
CA ARG A 402 7.71 30.50 -3.62
C ARG A 402 7.68 30.87 -5.09
N MET A 403 7.75 29.89 -5.99
CA MET A 403 7.65 30.10 -7.43
C MET A 403 6.26 30.66 -7.83
N ASN A 404 5.18 30.09 -7.26
CA ASN A 404 3.82 30.63 -7.46
C ASN A 404 3.70 32.09 -6.98
N ALA A 405 4.31 32.41 -5.84
CA ALA A 405 4.31 33.81 -5.35
C ALA A 405 5.09 34.74 -6.29
N GLN A 406 6.21 34.27 -6.87
CA GLN A 406 6.97 35.03 -7.87
C GLN A 406 6.19 35.21 -9.18
N LEU A 407 5.58 34.16 -9.69
CA LEU A 407 4.73 34.25 -10.89
C LEU A 407 3.52 35.16 -10.65
N PHE A 408 2.94 35.12 -9.44
CA PHE A 408 1.85 36.03 -9.09
C PHE A 408 2.31 37.50 -9.00
N GLU A 409 3.55 37.72 -8.50
CA GLU A 409 4.17 39.05 -8.50
C GLU A 409 4.39 39.54 -9.92
N GLU A 410 4.99 38.70 -10.78
CA GLU A 410 5.30 39.05 -12.18
C GLU A 410 4.04 39.29 -13.00
N GLU A 411 3.04 38.45 -12.93
CA GLU A 411 1.84 38.50 -13.78
C GLU A 411 0.77 39.47 -13.25
N PHE A 412 0.67 39.64 -11.93
CA PHE A 412 -0.44 40.38 -11.34
C PHE A 412 -0.05 41.70 -10.71
N TYR A 413 1.10 41.77 -10.03
CA TYR A 413 1.49 42.97 -9.30
C TYR A 413 2.48 43.86 -10.07
N SER A 414 3.44 43.31 -10.80
CA SER A 414 4.43 44.10 -11.56
C SER A 414 3.82 44.91 -12.71
N ASN A 415 2.62 44.52 -13.16
CA ASN A 415 1.90 45.23 -14.23
C ASN A 415 0.85 46.22 -13.71
N ARG A 416 0.79 46.52 -12.42
CA ARG A 416 -0.14 47.48 -11.82
C ARG A 416 0.57 48.33 -10.77
N ASN A 417 0.56 49.64 -10.94
CA ASN A 417 0.97 50.58 -9.89
C ASN A 417 -0.07 50.54 -8.75
N PHE A 418 0.26 49.83 -7.67
CA PHE A 418 -0.53 49.79 -6.42
C PHE A 418 -0.13 50.90 -5.45
N GLU A 419 0.26 52.10 -5.94
CA GLU A 419 0.35 53.25 -5.08
C GLU A 419 -1.06 53.80 -4.86
N GLY A 420 -1.54 53.63 -3.62
CA GLY A 420 -2.80 54.23 -3.19
C GLY A 420 -2.71 55.74 -3.20
N GLY A 421 -3.40 56.38 -4.10
CA GLY A 421 -3.53 57.83 -4.18
C GLY A 421 -4.33 58.22 -5.42
N GLU A 422 -5.53 58.68 -5.17
CA GLU A 422 -6.40 59.56 -6.00
C GLU A 422 -6.43 59.37 -7.51
N ALA A 423 -7.60 59.05 -8.02
CA ALA A 423 -7.92 59.06 -9.43
C ALA A 423 -7.61 60.45 -10.04
N SER A 424 -6.54 60.54 -10.80
CA SER A 424 -6.36 61.62 -11.79
C SER A 424 -6.69 61.02 -13.16
N ASP A 425 -7.76 61.52 -13.69
CA ASP A 425 -8.23 61.37 -15.05
C ASP A 425 -7.22 62.10 -15.97
N ASP A 426 -6.32 61.34 -16.58
CA ASP A 426 -5.52 61.80 -17.70
C ASP A 426 -5.30 60.65 -18.68
N THR A 427 -6.16 60.65 -19.70
CA THR A 427 -5.99 59.90 -20.93
C THR A 427 -4.72 60.38 -21.65
N GLN A 428 -3.64 59.61 -21.56
CA GLN A 428 -2.56 59.69 -22.56
C GLN A 428 -2.16 58.26 -22.95
N ASP A 429 -2.30 58.03 -24.26
CA ASP A 429 -1.88 56.83 -24.98
C ASP A 429 -0.42 56.48 -24.69
N ALA A 430 -0.20 55.43 -23.87
CA ALA A 430 1.07 54.73 -23.82
C ALA A 430 0.97 53.45 -24.66
N GLU A 431 1.63 53.47 -25.82
CA GLU A 431 1.80 52.30 -26.68
C GLU A 431 2.32 51.10 -25.85
N LYS A 432 1.46 50.09 -25.68
CA LYS A 432 1.86 48.78 -25.17
C LYS A 432 2.81 48.14 -26.17
N GLN A 433 4.05 47.90 -25.78
CA GLN A 433 4.89 46.92 -26.47
C GLN A 433 4.21 45.55 -26.39
N PRO A 434 3.95 44.88 -27.51
CA PRO A 434 3.30 43.57 -27.51
C PRO A 434 4.23 42.56 -26.86
N SER A 435 3.67 41.70 -25.93
CA SER A 435 4.36 40.55 -25.41
C SER A 435 4.89 39.68 -26.56
N ASP A 436 6.06 39.07 -26.39
CA ASP A 436 6.71 38.23 -27.42
C ASP A 436 5.78 37.21 -28.07
N LEU A 437 4.78 36.74 -27.36
CA LEU A 437 3.74 35.81 -27.86
C LEU A 437 2.77 36.51 -28.84
N ALA A 438 2.40 37.76 -28.60
CA ALA A 438 1.54 38.52 -29.50
C ALA A 438 2.33 39.00 -30.74
N ALA A 439 3.61 39.24 -30.61
CA ALA A 439 4.53 39.49 -31.73
C ALA A 439 4.73 38.21 -32.58
N LEU A 440 4.89 37.07 -31.96
CA LEU A 440 4.98 35.76 -32.65
C LEU A 440 3.65 35.40 -33.37
N ALA A 441 2.50 35.65 -32.74
CA ALA A 441 1.20 35.43 -33.37
C ALA A 441 0.97 36.35 -34.59
N LYS A 442 1.41 37.62 -34.54
CA LYS A 442 1.37 38.52 -35.70
C LYS A 442 2.32 38.10 -36.82
N LEU A 443 3.49 37.58 -36.50
CA LEU A 443 4.43 37.00 -37.48
C LEU A 443 3.87 35.77 -38.19
N LEU A 444 3.11 34.91 -37.49
CA LEU A 444 2.49 33.71 -38.02
C LEU A 444 1.25 33.99 -38.90
N THR A 445 0.62 35.16 -38.75
CA THR A 445 -0.54 35.60 -39.57
C THR A 445 -0.14 36.38 -40.81
N ASN A 446 1.14 36.74 -40.98
CA ASN A 446 1.63 37.38 -42.19
C ASN A 446 2.01 36.32 -43.23
N PRO A 447 1.39 36.31 -44.44
CA PRO A 447 1.61 35.30 -45.46
C PRO A 447 3.06 35.19 -45.95
N GLU A 448 3.82 36.31 -45.98
CA GLU A 448 5.22 36.28 -46.40
C GLU A 448 6.17 35.65 -45.37
N THR A 449 5.90 35.79 -44.07
CA THR A 449 6.70 35.17 -43.01
C THR A 449 6.33 33.70 -42.78
N ALA A 450 5.09 33.31 -43.06
CA ALA A 450 4.66 31.91 -43.01
C ALA A 450 5.33 31.09 -44.11
N ASP A 451 5.54 31.66 -45.32
CA ASP A 451 6.24 30.96 -46.40
C ASP A 451 7.76 30.85 -46.15
N LEU A 452 8.39 31.87 -45.52
CA LEU A 452 9.79 31.80 -45.09
C LEU A 452 10.01 30.73 -44.00
N LEU A 453 9.10 30.62 -43.04
CA LEU A 453 9.14 29.56 -42.00
C LEU A 453 8.98 28.15 -42.59
N LYS A 454 8.08 27.97 -43.56
CA LYS A 454 7.94 26.69 -44.30
C LYS A 454 9.21 26.35 -45.06
N GLN A 455 9.85 27.31 -45.70
CA GLN A 455 11.13 27.09 -46.42
C GLN A 455 12.27 26.71 -45.46
N LEU A 456 12.33 27.36 -44.27
CA LEU A 456 13.29 27.02 -43.22
C LEU A 456 13.07 25.62 -42.63
N MET A 457 11.83 25.27 -42.37
CA MET A 457 11.49 23.90 -41.87
C MET A 457 11.80 22.82 -42.93
N THR A 458 11.62 23.15 -44.20
CA THR A 458 11.97 22.23 -45.31
C THR A 458 13.49 22.09 -45.50
N ALA A 459 14.24 23.17 -45.20
CA ALA A 459 15.70 23.15 -45.26
C ALA A 459 16.37 22.45 -44.06
N MET A 460 15.71 22.44 -42.88
CA MET A 460 16.20 21.77 -41.66
C MET A 460 15.80 20.27 -41.60
N GLY A 461 14.94 19.81 -42.47
CA GLY A 461 14.47 18.43 -42.56
C GLY A 461 15.18 17.57 -43.63
N LYS A 462 16.38 17.97 -44.07
CA LYS A 462 17.25 17.18 -44.93
C LYS A 462 18.47 16.68 -44.18
#